data_d53ba220b81b0e92b354ad4eb682a2a2
#
_entry.id   d53ba220b81b0e92b354ad4eb682a2a2
#
_cell.length_a   1.000
_cell.length_b   1.000
_cell.length_c   1.000
_cell.angle_alpha   90.00
_cell.angle_beta   90.00
_cell.angle_gamma   90.00
#
_symmetry.space_group_name_H-M   'P 1'
#
loop_
_entity.id
_entity.type
_entity.pdbx_description
1 polymer ?
#
loop_
_entity_poly.entity_id
_entity_poly.type
_entity_poly.pdbx_seq_one_letter_code
_entity_poly.pdbx_strand_id
1 'polypeptide(L)'
;MITYEYRLPHDINSFRRSVGWYELSPRQLNCALKSSVFAITALDGEKEVGSARVVGDGGYQFFISDVIVRPEYQGQGIGREMLSRLMDK
;
A
#
# COMPACT_ATOMS: atom_id res chain seq x y z
N MET A 1 5.72 -17.86 -0.18
CA MET A 1 6.60 -16.93 -0.93
C MET A 1 5.88 -15.62 -1.15
N ILE A 2 6.55 -14.51 -0.88
CA ILE A 2 5.96 -13.18 -1.05
C ILE A 2 6.22 -12.71 -2.48
N THR A 3 5.17 -12.29 -3.14
CA THR A 3 5.24 -11.67 -4.47
C THR A 3 4.70 -10.25 -4.38
N TYR A 4 4.94 -9.46 -5.42
CA TYR A 4 4.59 -8.04 -5.42
C TYR A 4 3.92 -7.67 -6.73
N GLU A 5 2.82 -6.91 -6.64
CA GLU A 5 2.12 -6.39 -7.80
C GLU A 5 1.98 -4.88 -7.68
N TYR A 6 2.14 -4.17 -8.79
CA TYR A 6 2.05 -2.71 -8.80
C TYR A 6 0.60 -2.29 -8.97
N ARG A 7 -0.12 -2.32 -7.87
CA ARG A 7 -1.53 -1.92 -7.80
C ARG A 7 -1.92 -1.66 -6.36
N LEU A 8 -3.06 -1.02 -6.15
CA LEU A 8 -3.65 -0.88 -4.82
C LEU A 8 -4.30 -2.22 -4.41
N PRO A 9 -4.40 -2.48 -3.09
CA PRO A 9 -5.09 -3.68 -2.63
C PRO A 9 -6.59 -3.58 -2.89
N HIS A 10 -7.26 -4.72 -2.91
CA HIS A 10 -8.69 -4.77 -3.15
C HIS A 10 -9.50 -4.14 -2.02
N ASP A 11 -9.00 -4.23 -0.78
CA ASP A 11 -9.71 -3.70 0.39
C ASP A 11 -8.74 -2.89 1.26
N ILE A 12 -8.66 -1.60 0.96
CA ILE A 12 -7.78 -0.67 1.69
C ILE A 12 -8.15 -0.64 3.17
N ASN A 13 -9.44 -0.62 3.50
CA ASN A 13 -9.89 -0.54 4.89
C ASN A 13 -9.54 -1.78 5.68
N SER A 14 -9.47 -2.95 5.05
CA SER A 14 -9.01 -4.17 5.72
C SER A 14 -7.58 -3.99 6.24
N PHE A 15 -6.71 -3.38 5.42
CA PHE A 15 -5.35 -3.08 5.85
C PHE A 15 -5.32 -2.08 6.99
N ARG A 16 -6.10 -1.02 6.90
CA ARG A 16 -6.14 0.02 7.94
C ARG A 16 -6.61 -0.57 9.26
N ARG A 17 -7.66 -1.40 9.23
CA ARG A 17 -8.16 -2.06 10.44
C ARG A 17 -7.11 -2.97 11.07
N SER A 18 -6.32 -3.65 10.25
CA SER A 18 -5.34 -4.62 10.75
C SER A 18 -4.26 -3.98 11.63
N VAL A 19 -4.02 -2.68 11.49
CA VAL A 19 -3.02 -1.95 12.28
C VAL A 19 -3.68 -0.90 13.19
N GLY A 20 -4.99 -0.96 13.36
CA GLY A 20 -5.70 -0.10 14.30
C GLY A 20 -5.99 1.30 13.78
N TRP A 21 -5.90 1.53 12.47
CA TRP A 21 -6.22 2.82 11.88
C TRP A 21 -7.72 2.92 11.59
N TYR A 22 -8.27 4.15 11.61
CA TYR A 22 -9.67 4.35 11.27
C TYR A 22 -9.94 4.01 9.81
N GLU A 23 -11.19 3.63 9.52
CA GLU A 23 -11.58 3.31 8.15
C GLU A 23 -11.88 4.59 7.38
N LEU A 24 -11.59 4.54 6.07
CA LEU A 24 -11.91 5.64 5.17
C LEU A 24 -13.34 5.49 4.66
N SER A 25 -14.03 6.63 4.47
CA SER A 25 -15.35 6.64 3.85
C SER A 25 -15.24 6.31 2.36
N PRO A 26 -16.33 5.93 1.68
CA PRO A 26 -16.30 5.71 0.24
C PRO A 26 -15.75 6.91 -0.54
N ARG A 27 -16.07 8.14 -0.10
CA ARG A 27 -15.55 9.35 -0.73
C ARG A 27 -14.03 9.45 -0.58
N GLN A 28 -13.52 9.18 0.63
CA GLN A 28 -12.08 9.21 0.90
C GLN A 28 -11.36 8.13 0.11
N LEU A 29 -11.93 6.92 0.01
CA LEU A 29 -11.36 5.85 -0.80
C LEU A 29 -11.27 6.24 -2.26
N ASN A 30 -12.31 6.86 -2.79
CA ASN A 30 -12.33 7.30 -4.18
C ASN A 30 -11.26 8.37 -4.44
N CYS A 31 -11.09 9.31 -3.51
CA CYS A 31 -10.03 10.32 -3.61
C CYS A 31 -8.64 9.68 -3.56
N ALA A 32 -8.44 8.69 -2.69
CA ALA A 32 -7.18 7.98 -2.60
C ALA A 32 -6.84 7.26 -3.90
N LEU A 33 -7.83 6.61 -4.53
CA LEU A 33 -7.62 5.95 -5.82
C LEU A 33 -7.19 6.92 -6.89
N LYS A 34 -7.79 8.11 -6.92
CA LYS A 34 -7.50 9.12 -7.95
C LYS A 34 -6.15 9.79 -7.75
N SER A 35 -5.70 9.96 -6.52
CA SER A 35 -4.46 10.69 -6.22
C SER A 35 -3.23 9.82 -6.13
N SER A 36 -3.38 8.50 -6.19
CA SER A 36 -2.23 7.59 -6.16
C SER A 36 -1.55 7.56 -7.51
N VAL A 37 -0.24 7.89 -7.53
CA VAL A 37 0.56 7.87 -8.75
C VAL A 37 1.08 6.45 -9.00
N PHE A 38 1.61 5.83 -7.95
CA PHE A 38 2.06 4.44 -7.96
C PHE A 38 1.55 3.75 -6.70
N ALA A 39 1.39 2.44 -6.80
CA ALA A 39 1.05 1.62 -5.65
C ALA A 39 1.70 0.25 -5.79
N ILE A 40 1.88 -0.43 -4.66
CA ILE A 40 2.42 -1.78 -4.65
C ILE A 40 1.69 -2.57 -3.57
N THR A 41 1.37 -3.81 -3.88
CA THR A 41 0.73 -4.74 -2.95
C THR A 41 1.60 -5.98 -2.85
N ALA A 42 1.87 -6.40 -1.63
CA ALA A 42 2.60 -7.64 -1.35
C ALA A 42 1.59 -8.76 -1.12
N LEU A 43 1.88 -9.92 -1.69
CA LEU A 43 0.99 -11.08 -1.62
C LEU A 43 1.72 -12.30 -1.10
N ASP A 44 1.02 -13.08 -0.29
CA ASP A 44 1.44 -14.43 0.07
C ASP A 44 0.43 -15.37 -0.59
N GLY A 45 0.82 -15.92 -1.75
CA GLY A 45 -0.13 -16.60 -2.61
C GLY A 45 -1.18 -15.63 -3.13
N GLU A 46 -2.43 -15.83 -2.77
CA GLU A 46 -3.53 -14.93 -3.14
C GLU A 46 -3.89 -13.93 -2.05
N LYS A 47 -3.28 -14.07 -0.86
CA LYS A 47 -3.60 -13.21 0.26
C LYS A 47 -2.79 -11.91 0.18
N GLU A 48 -3.46 -10.78 0.21
CA GLU A 48 -2.82 -9.48 0.26
C GLU A 48 -2.33 -9.21 1.68
N VAL A 49 -1.02 -9.03 1.85
CA VAL A 49 -0.39 -8.93 3.17
C VAL A 49 0.34 -7.62 3.42
N GLY A 50 0.59 -6.85 2.38
CA GLY A 50 1.23 -5.55 2.51
C GLY A 50 0.76 -4.59 1.44
N SER A 51 0.84 -3.30 1.71
CA SER A 51 0.44 -2.26 0.78
C SER A 51 1.23 -1.00 1.03
N ALA A 52 1.57 -0.29 -0.04
CA ALA A 52 2.15 1.04 0.02
C ALA A 52 1.73 1.80 -1.23
N ARG A 53 1.62 3.12 -1.11
CA ARG A 53 1.29 3.94 -2.27
C ARG A 53 2.08 5.24 -2.29
N VAL A 54 2.23 5.81 -3.47
CA VAL A 54 2.86 7.10 -3.68
C VAL A 54 1.79 8.07 -4.16
N VAL A 55 1.70 9.20 -3.50
CA VAL A 55 0.82 10.30 -3.90
C VAL A 55 1.68 11.47 -4.35
N GLY A 56 1.15 12.32 -5.21
CA GLY A 56 1.91 13.47 -5.69
C GLY A 56 1.15 14.27 -6.71
N ASP A 57 1.84 15.28 -7.26
CA ASP A 57 1.24 16.17 -8.27
C ASP A 57 1.45 15.67 -9.70
N GLY A 58 2.10 14.52 -9.87
CA GLY A 58 2.42 13.98 -11.19
C GLY A 58 3.63 14.64 -11.85
N GLY A 59 4.21 15.66 -11.23
CA GLY A 59 5.36 16.38 -11.74
C GLY A 59 6.63 16.00 -11.01
N TYR A 60 6.95 16.73 -9.94
CA TYR A 60 8.21 16.53 -9.23
C TYR A 60 8.06 16.25 -7.74
N GLN A 61 6.87 16.37 -7.17
CA GLN A 61 6.64 16.11 -5.74
C GLN A 61 5.92 14.80 -5.56
N PHE A 62 6.53 13.90 -4.78
CA PHE A 62 5.99 12.57 -4.51
C PHE A 62 6.15 12.26 -3.03
N PHE A 63 5.12 11.68 -2.42
CA PHE A 63 5.12 11.27 -1.03
C PHE A 63 4.70 9.82 -0.91
N ILE A 64 5.45 9.04 -0.15
CA ILE A 64 5.06 7.67 0.17
C ILE A 64 4.05 7.72 1.32
N SER A 65 2.92 7.06 1.13
CA SER A 65 1.81 7.13 2.07
C SER A 65 1.25 5.74 2.33
N ASP A 66 0.67 5.57 3.52
CA ASP A 66 -0.10 4.37 3.89
C ASP A 66 0.70 3.07 3.71
N VAL A 67 1.95 3.05 4.20
CA VAL A 67 2.74 1.82 4.19
C VAL A 67 2.23 0.92 5.32
N ILE A 68 1.57 -0.16 4.96
CA ILE A 68 0.96 -1.07 5.92
C ILE A 68 1.37 -2.51 5.60
N VAL A 69 1.84 -3.23 6.62
CA VAL A 69 2.06 -4.67 6.55
C VAL A 69 1.18 -5.29 7.63
N ARG A 70 0.42 -6.32 7.29
CA ARG A 70 -0.43 -6.98 8.27
C ARG A 70 0.42 -7.48 9.44
N PRO A 71 -0.08 -7.39 10.69
CA PRO A 71 0.73 -7.72 11.88
C PRO A 71 1.43 -9.07 11.81
N GLU A 72 0.76 -10.12 11.32
CA GLU A 72 1.34 -11.46 11.26
C GLU A 72 2.47 -11.59 10.25
N TYR A 73 2.67 -10.58 9.40
CA TYR A 73 3.75 -10.55 8.39
C TYR A 73 4.81 -9.51 8.68
N GLN A 74 4.69 -8.77 9.77
CA GLN A 74 5.69 -7.76 10.14
C GLN A 74 6.99 -8.42 10.58
N GLY A 75 8.10 -7.68 10.44
CA GLY A 75 9.41 -8.18 10.84
C GLY A 75 10.08 -9.08 9.82
N GLN A 76 9.53 -9.21 8.60
CA GLN A 76 10.08 -10.07 7.55
C GLN A 76 10.70 -9.28 6.39
N GLY A 77 10.75 -7.95 6.51
CA GLY A 77 11.34 -7.09 5.48
C GLY A 77 10.40 -6.75 4.33
N ILE A 78 9.10 -7.07 4.44
CA ILE A 78 8.14 -6.80 3.37
C ILE A 78 7.97 -5.31 3.13
N GLY A 79 7.85 -4.52 4.20
CA GLY A 79 7.72 -3.07 4.07
C GLY A 79 8.93 -2.45 3.38
N ARG A 80 10.13 -2.88 3.78
CA ARG A 80 11.37 -2.40 3.16
C ARG A 80 11.43 -2.76 1.69
N GLU A 81 11.04 -3.98 1.34
CA GLU A 81 11.06 -4.42 -0.05
C GLU A 81 10.07 -3.62 -0.90
N MET A 82 8.87 -3.36 -0.38
CA MET A 82 7.88 -2.53 -1.08
C MET A 82 8.42 -1.13 -1.35
N LEU A 83 9.05 -0.51 -0.35
CA LEU A 83 9.61 0.84 -0.51
C LEU A 83 10.75 0.84 -1.53
N SER A 84 11.62 -0.17 -1.48
CA SER A 84 12.72 -0.29 -2.44
C SER A 84 12.18 -0.38 -3.88
N ARG A 85 11.15 -1.19 -4.08
CA ARG A 85 10.55 -1.35 -5.42
C ARG A 85 9.85 -0.09 -5.91
N LEU A 86 9.20 0.65 -5.01
CA LEU A 86 8.56 1.92 -5.37
C LEU A 86 9.59 2.97 -5.75
N MET A 87 10.72 3.00 -5.07
CA MET A 87 11.77 3.99 -5.36
C MET A 87 12.50 3.72 -6.68
N ASP A 88 12.40 2.50 -7.20
CA ASP A 88 12.98 2.15 -8.51
C ASP A 88 12.06 2.54 -9.67
N LYS A 89 10.88 3.07 -9.38
CA LYS A 89 9.98 3.59 -10.39
C LYS A 89 10.26 5.05 -10.64
#